data_2b9ce5d337a747847ed500ee19c2fde6
#
_entry.id   2b9ce5d337a747847ed500ee19c2fde6
#
_cell.length_a   1.000
_cell.length_b   1.000
_cell.length_c   1.000
_cell.angle_alpha   90.00
_cell.angle_beta   90.00
_cell.angle_gamma   90.00
#
_symmetry.space_group_name_H-M   'P 1'
#
loop_
_entity.id
_entity.type
_entity.pdbx_description
1 polymer ?
#
loop_
_entity_poly.entity_id
_entity_poly.type
_entity_poly.pdbx_seq_one_letter_code
_entity_poly.pdbx_strand_id
1 'polypeptide(L)'
;MPLRVLHLVGSAVSDFYCDLSRLYASDCLESTADPARYEFLIAYVTPDLRWRFPHDLSRQAISAARPMSVADAVSQLMALDVDLMVPQMFCVPGMTSYRALFDVLGIPYVGNAPDVMALASSKSKTKAIVAAAGVTVPGGQVLRPGDRASIVPPAVVKPVDGDNSLGVTLVRRHAEYDVALDTAFAHSDRALVETFIELGREVRCGIVVRDDQLVCLPLEEYRIDASTAIRAHDDKVRRGDDGELGFVAKNDARSWTVDIDDPVTRRVWEQARMCHDALGCRHYSLFDFRIDPSGQPWFLEAGLYCSFARSSVIATMARAAGTGIDELFRLAIDAVLTPSPPARRAIAEPAGGPAT
;
A
#
# COMPACT_ATOMS: atom_id res chain seq x y z
N MET A 1 15.66 28.00 3.29
CA MET A 1 15.55 27.24 4.57
C MET A 1 15.24 25.80 4.19
N PRO A 2 15.65 24.79 4.96
CA PRO A 2 15.23 23.41 4.70
C PRO A 2 13.71 23.27 4.83
N LEU A 3 13.12 22.35 4.06
CA LEU A 3 11.69 22.02 4.12
C LEU A 3 11.39 21.30 5.45
N ARG A 4 10.30 21.71 6.11
CA ARG A 4 9.83 21.11 7.36
C ARG A 4 8.91 19.92 7.04
N VAL A 5 9.48 18.72 7.06
CA VAL A 5 8.82 17.48 6.67
C VAL A 5 8.38 16.73 7.92
N LEU A 6 7.07 16.59 8.12
CA LEU A 6 6.51 15.87 9.25
C LEU A 6 6.34 14.39 8.90
N HIS A 7 6.96 13.51 9.68
CA HIS A 7 6.66 12.07 9.61
C HIS A 7 5.54 11.71 10.58
N LEU A 8 4.41 11.24 10.04
CA LEU A 8 3.27 10.76 10.83
C LEU A 8 3.46 9.26 11.10
N VAL A 9 3.79 8.90 12.33
CA VAL A 9 4.24 7.57 12.74
C VAL A 9 3.33 6.98 13.82
N GLY A 10 3.40 5.67 14.04
CA GLY A 10 2.65 4.97 15.07
C GLY A 10 1.39 4.30 14.56
N SER A 11 0.42 4.09 15.42
CA SER A 11 -0.85 3.44 15.08
C SER A 11 -1.95 3.78 16.06
N ALA A 12 -3.16 3.93 15.54
CA ALA A 12 -4.40 4.06 16.32
C ALA A 12 -5.08 2.69 16.62
N VAL A 13 -4.41 1.56 16.29
CA VAL A 13 -5.05 0.23 16.34
C VAL A 13 -4.38 -0.71 17.32
N SER A 14 -3.03 -0.85 17.24
CA SER A 14 -2.29 -1.81 18.07
C SER A 14 -0.82 -1.48 18.19
N ASP A 15 -0.17 -2.04 19.22
CA ASP A 15 1.28 -1.94 19.43
C ASP A 15 2.08 -2.60 18.30
N PHE A 16 1.55 -3.68 17.71
CA PHE A 16 2.20 -4.30 16.54
C PHE A 16 2.35 -3.30 15.38
N TYR A 17 1.29 -2.57 15.04
CA TYR A 17 1.36 -1.56 13.99
C TYR A 17 2.17 -0.32 14.42
N CYS A 18 2.26 -0.02 15.72
CA CYS A 18 3.18 0.99 16.24
C CYS A 18 4.64 0.60 16.00
N ASP A 19 5.02 -0.62 16.36
CA ASP A 19 6.36 -1.16 16.15
C ASP A 19 6.71 -1.24 14.65
N LEU A 20 5.76 -1.69 13.83
CA LEU A 20 5.93 -1.76 12.38
C LEU A 20 6.16 -0.38 11.76
N SER A 21 5.33 0.58 12.13
CA SER A 21 5.45 1.97 11.69
C SER A 21 6.79 2.57 12.11
N ARG A 22 7.19 2.37 13.36
CA ARG A 22 8.46 2.84 13.92
C ARG A 22 9.65 2.25 13.18
N LEU A 23 9.64 0.95 12.90
CA LEU A 23 10.70 0.25 12.16
C LEU A 23 10.92 0.88 10.77
N TYR A 24 9.84 1.02 9.99
CA TYR A 24 9.92 1.60 8.66
C TYR A 24 10.26 3.09 8.67
N ALA A 25 9.70 3.84 9.60
CA ALA A 25 9.96 5.27 9.72
C ALA A 25 11.40 5.56 10.16
N SER A 26 11.97 4.76 11.06
CA SER A 26 13.38 4.89 11.47
C SER A 26 14.33 4.68 10.30
N ASP A 27 14.13 3.64 9.51
CA ASP A 27 14.96 3.38 8.31
C ASP A 27 14.75 4.47 7.24
N CYS A 28 13.52 4.99 7.08
CA CYS A 28 13.24 6.12 6.19
C CYS A 28 14.00 7.37 6.62
N LEU A 29 13.89 7.79 7.88
CA LEU A 29 14.56 8.98 8.43
C LEU A 29 16.08 8.89 8.25
N GLU A 30 16.67 7.72 8.52
CA GLU A 30 18.11 7.48 8.35
C GLU A 30 18.54 7.53 6.87
N SER A 31 17.79 6.85 5.99
CA SER A 31 18.18 6.68 4.59
C SER A 31 17.92 7.90 3.70
N THR A 32 17.05 8.82 4.16
CA THR A 32 16.68 10.02 3.39
C THR A 32 17.16 11.32 4.05
N ALA A 33 17.97 11.21 5.11
CA ALA A 33 18.51 12.36 5.86
C ALA A 33 19.35 13.27 4.95
N ASP A 34 18.90 14.51 4.81
CA ASP A 34 19.63 15.60 4.15
C ASP A 34 19.32 16.91 4.89
N PRO A 35 20.11 17.26 5.94
CA PRO A 35 19.86 18.45 6.74
C PRO A 35 19.95 19.78 5.97
N ALA A 36 20.55 19.77 4.79
CA ALA A 36 20.57 20.95 3.91
C ALA A 36 19.22 21.17 3.21
N ARG A 37 18.44 20.12 3.04
CA ARG A 37 17.14 20.13 2.36
C ARG A 37 15.94 19.97 3.29
N TYR A 38 16.06 19.16 4.36
CA TYR A 38 14.94 18.74 5.20
C TYR A 38 15.22 18.96 6.68
N GLU A 39 14.23 19.54 7.37
CA GLU A 39 14.08 19.47 8.82
C GLU A 39 12.99 18.43 9.10
N PHE A 40 13.38 17.25 9.60
CA PHE A 40 12.43 16.19 9.92
C PHE A 40 11.78 16.43 11.29
N LEU A 41 10.44 16.40 11.30
CA LEU A 41 9.60 16.48 12.48
C LEU A 41 8.85 15.15 12.63
N ILE A 42 8.52 14.77 13.87
CA ILE A 42 7.82 13.51 14.14
C ILE A 42 6.54 13.79 14.91
N ALA A 43 5.42 13.28 14.37
CA ALA A 43 4.18 13.14 15.12
C ALA A 43 3.92 11.63 15.30
N TYR A 44 3.88 11.18 16.57
CA TYR A 44 3.69 9.77 16.91
C TYR A 44 2.33 9.55 17.56
N VAL A 45 1.55 8.61 17.03
CA VAL A 45 0.22 8.24 17.53
C VAL A 45 0.28 6.88 18.22
N THR A 46 -0.38 6.76 19.36
CA THR A 46 -0.49 5.52 20.14
C THR A 46 -1.89 4.93 20.07
N PRO A 47 -2.09 3.62 20.39
CA PRO A 47 -3.41 2.95 20.28
C PRO A 47 -4.51 3.56 21.16
N ASP A 48 -4.14 4.28 22.23
CA ASP A 48 -5.05 5.06 23.07
C ASP A 48 -5.41 6.43 22.46
N LEU A 49 -5.11 6.63 21.17
CA LEU A 49 -5.38 7.83 20.38
C LEU A 49 -4.65 9.09 20.90
N ARG A 50 -3.56 8.92 21.62
CA ARG A 50 -2.73 10.05 22.06
C ARG A 50 -1.68 10.36 21.02
N TRP A 51 -1.40 11.65 20.87
CA TRP A 51 -0.36 12.19 20.02
C TRP A 51 0.85 12.58 20.86
N ARG A 52 2.02 12.40 20.28
CA ARG A 52 3.30 12.80 20.88
C ARG A 52 4.17 13.43 19.79
N PHE A 53 5.04 14.35 20.16
CA PHE A 53 6.01 14.97 19.25
C PHE A 53 7.42 14.74 19.79
N PRO A 54 7.96 13.52 19.66
CA PRO A 54 9.31 13.18 20.10
C PRO A 54 10.34 13.75 19.12
N HIS A 55 11.57 13.92 19.58
CA HIS A 55 12.69 14.39 18.76
C HIS A 55 13.31 13.26 17.91
N ASP A 56 13.13 12.00 18.30
CA ASP A 56 13.51 10.82 17.56
C ASP A 56 12.53 9.65 17.80
N LEU A 57 12.75 8.51 17.14
CA LEU A 57 11.89 7.33 17.24
C LEU A 57 12.37 6.28 18.24
N SER A 58 13.29 6.62 19.16
CA SER A 58 13.63 5.75 20.28
C SER A 58 12.45 5.58 21.23
N ARG A 59 12.31 4.41 21.84
CA ARG A 59 11.26 4.16 22.84
C ARG A 59 11.34 5.16 24.00
N GLN A 60 12.57 5.57 24.37
CA GLN A 60 12.80 6.56 25.41
C GLN A 60 12.25 7.94 25.02
N ALA A 61 12.56 8.44 23.83
CA ALA A 61 12.07 9.73 23.35
C ALA A 61 10.55 9.75 23.21
N ILE A 62 9.96 8.67 22.65
CA ILE A 62 8.51 8.52 22.51
C ILE A 62 7.84 8.54 23.89
N SER A 63 8.35 7.79 24.87
CA SER A 63 7.74 7.73 26.21
C SER A 63 7.90 9.04 26.99
N ALA A 64 9.00 9.75 26.80
CA ALA A 64 9.28 11.04 27.44
C ALA A 64 8.46 12.19 26.86
N ALA A 65 8.05 12.08 25.57
CA ALA A 65 7.25 13.12 24.93
C ALA A 65 5.84 13.19 25.54
N ARG A 66 5.38 14.43 25.82
CA ARG A 66 4.07 14.68 26.45
C ARG A 66 2.93 14.09 25.59
N PRO A 67 2.05 13.25 26.16
CA PRO A 67 0.86 12.80 25.47
C PRO A 67 -0.17 13.92 25.35
N MET A 68 -0.75 14.09 24.16
CA MET A 68 -1.72 15.13 23.84
C MET A 68 -3.02 14.53 23.34
N SER A 69 -4.14 15.27 23.51
CA SER A 69 -5.38 15.00 22.80
C SER A 69 -5.23 15.35 21.31
N VAL A 70 -6.16 14.86 20.46
CA VAL A 70 -6.18 15.28 19.05
C VAL A 70 -6.34 16.79 18.88
N ALA A 71 -7.12 17.44 19.75
CA ALA A 71 -7.32 18.90 19.71
C ALA A 71 -6.01 19.67 19.98
N ASP A 72 -5.27 19.26 21.02
CA ASP A 72 -3.96 19.85 21.33
C ASP A 72 -2.94 19.57 20.21
N ALA A 73 -2.98 18.35 19.65
CA ALA A 73 -2.10 17.97 18.55
C ALA A 73 -2.34 18.79 17.28
N VAL A 74 -3.60 19.07 16.94
CA VAL A 74 -3.95 19.95 15.82
C VAL A 74 -3.37 21.36 16.06
N SER A 75 -3.53 21.92 17.26
CA SER A 75 -2.94 23.21 17.60
C SER A 75 -1.42 23.21 17.47
N GLN A 76 -0.78 22.12 17.90
CA GLN A 76 0.67 21.93 17.76
C GLN A 76 1.10 21.82 16.30
N LEU A 77 0.38 21.05 15.46
CA LEU A 77 0.66 20.91 14.04
C LEU A 77 0.61 22.27 13.32
N MET A 78 -0.41 23.07 13.60
CA MET A 78 -0.55 24.41 13.02
C MET A 78 0.55 25.38 13.48
N ALA A 79 1.09 25.19 14.69
CA ALA A 79 2.19 26.00 15.21
C ALA A 79 3.56 25.57 14.66
N LEU A 80 3.69 24.34 14.17
CA LEU A 80 4.93 23.79 13.62
C LEU A 80 5.27 24.29 12.22
N ASP A 81 4.35 24.96 11.52
CA ASP A 81 4.55 25.46 10.17
C ASP A 81 5.14 24.38 9.22
N VAL A 82 4.44 23.25 9.12
CA VAL A 82 4.86 22.07 8.37
C VAL A 82 4.63 22.30 6.89
N ASP A 83 5.65 22.12 6.04
CA ASP A 83 5.53 22.23 4.59
C ASP A 83 4.78 21.05 3.97
N LEU A 84 5.05 19.82 4.47
CA LEU A 84 4.35 18.61 4.02
C LEU A 84 4.48 17.47 5.05
N MET A 85 3.60 16.45 4.90
CA MET A 85 3.61 15.26 5.73
C MET A 85 3.95 14.01 4.91
N VAL A 86 4.77 13.12 5.52
CA VAL A 86 5.07 11.76 5.03
C VAL A 86 4.31 10.75 5.88
N PRO A 87 3.32 10.02 5.33
CA PRO A 87 2.50 9.08 6.11
C PRO A 87 3.24 7.76 6.32
N GLN A 88 3.53 7.44 7.57
CA GLN A 88 4.20 6.19 7.99
C GLN A 88 3.30 5.29 8.85
N MET A 89 2.01 5.63 9.01
CA MET A 89 1.04 4.79 9.70
C MET A 89 0.42 3.77 8.71
N PHE A 90 0.65 2.47 8.94
CA PHE A 90 0.23 1.38 8.05
C PHE A 90 -1.08 0.69 8.48
N CYS A 91 -1.75 1.20 9.50
CA CYS A 91 -3.10 0.76 9.87
C CYS A 91 -4.18 1.51 9.07
N VAL A 92 -5.37 0.92 8.94
CA VAL A 92 -6.47 1.52 8.17
C VAL A 92 -6.79 2.95 8.59
N PRO A 93 -6.96 3.30 9.89
CA PRO A 93 -7.15 4.71 10.28
C PRO A 93 -5.99 5.63 9.84
N GLY A 94 -4.73 5.17 9.96
CA GLY A 94 -3.56 5.92 9.53
C GLY A 94 -3.55 6.21 8.03
N MET A 95 -3.97 5.24 7.24
CA MET A 95 -4.08 5.36 5.78
C MET A 95 -5.29 6.19 5.33
N THR A 96 -6.30 6.36 6.16
CA THR A 96 -7.57 7.02 5.82
C THR A 96 -7.83 8.27 6.67
N SER A 97 -8.43 8.11 7.86
CA SER A 97 -8.89 9.21 8.71
C SER A 97 -7.78 10.18 9.10
N TYR A 98 -6.58 9.68 9.39
CA TYR A 98 -5.45 10.54 9.71
C TYR A 98 -4.96 11.34 8.49
N ARG A 99 -4.93 10.76 7.30
CA ARG A 99 -4.65 11.54 6.07
C ARG A 99 -5.73 12.58 5.80
N ALA A 100 -7.01 12.24 5.99
CA ALA A 100 -8.12 13.16 5.85
C ALA A 100 -8.03 14.35 6.83
N LEU A 101 -7.47 14.14 8.03
CA LEU A 101 -7.20 15.25 8.95
C LEU A 101 -6.19 16.24 8.32
N PHE A 102 -5.15 15.78 7.66
CA PHE A 102 -4.18 16.65 6.98
C PHE A 102 -4.80 17.38 5.80
N ASP A 103 -5.73 16.76 5.05
CA ASP A 103 -6.53 17.46 4.02
C ASP A 103 -7.33 18.62 4.65
N VAL A 104 -7.99 18.41 5.81
CA VAL A 104 -8.74 19.46 6.53
C VAL A 104 -7.83 20.56 7.03
N LEU A 105 -6.62 20.25 7.46
CA LEU A 105 -5.64 21.22 7.94
C LEU A 105 -4.93 21.97 6.79
N GLY A 106 -5.14 21.56 5.54
CA GLY A 106 -4.47 22.15 4.38
C GLY A 106 -2.96 21.84 4.32
N ILE A 107 -2.50 20.80 5.04
CA ILE A 107 -1.10 20.35 5.02
C ILE A 107 -0.98 19.27 3.93
N PRO A 108 -0.24 19.52 2.85
CA PRO A 108 -0.06 18.55 1.79
C PRO A 108 0.72 17.33 2.27
N TYR A 109 0.56 16.17 1.62
CA TYR A 109 1.26 14.94 2.01
C TYR A 109 1.59 14.04 0.82
N VAL A 110 2.60 13.23 1.02
CA VAL A 110 3.06 12.24 0.04
C VAL A 110 2.09 11.05 -0.02
N GLY A 111 1.85 10.55 -1.22
CA GLY A 111 1.07 9.32 -1.46
C GLY A 111 -0.41 9.56 -1.73
N ASN A 112 -1.17 8.48 -1.68
CA ASN A 112 -2.54 8.44 -2.14
C ASN A 112 -3.52 9.11 -1.17
N ALA A 113 -4.61 9.66 -1.70
CA ALA A 113 -5.67 10.30 -0.95
C ALA A 113 -6.45 9.32 -0.06
N PRO A 114 -7.13 9.77 1.01
CA PRO A 114 -7.80 8.92 1.99
C PRO A 114 -8.89 8.03 1.38
N ASP A 115 -9.63 8.53 0.41
CA ASP A 115 -10.68 7.80 -0.32
C ASP A 115 -10.09 6.68 -1.19
N VAL A 116 -8.99 6.94 -1.88
CA VAL A 116 -8.22 5.96 -2.65
C VAL A 116 -7.66 4.87 -1.72
N MET A 117 -7.13 5.26 -0.56
CA MET A 117 -6.62 4.32 0.45
C MET A 117 -7.74 3.48 1.06
N ALA A 118 -8.90 4.07 1.37
CA ALA A 118 -10.08 3.35 1.86
C ALA A 118 -10.61 2.36 0.83
N LEU A 119 -10.58 2.74 -0.45
CA LEU A 119 -10.93 1.86 -1.56
C LEU A 119 -9.96 0.68 -1.67
N ALA A 120 -8.66 0.96 -1.65
CA ALA A 120 -7.62 -0.06 -1.76
C ALA A 120 -7.60 -1.06 -0.59
N SER A 121 -8.05 -0.66 0.59
CA SER A 121 -8.17 -1.56 1.74
C SER A 121 -9.26 -2.63 1.55
N SER A 122 -10.18 -2.46 0.60
CA SER A 122 -11.25 -3.42 0.28
C SER A 122 -10.98 -4.14 -1.04
N LYS A 123 -10.52 -5.39 -0.96
CA LYS A 123 -10.17 -6.22 -2.14
C LYS A 123 -11.30 -6.31 -3.16
N SER A 124 -12.53 -6.47 -2.69
CA SER A 124 -13.69 -6.60 -3.58
C SER A 124 -14.03 -5.30 -4.32
N LYS A 125 -13.96 -4.15 -3.64
CA LYS A 125 -14.20 -2.84 -4.27
C LYS A 125 -13.10 -2.50 -5.27
N THR A 126 -11.84 -2.70 -4.89
CA THR A 126 -10.69 -2.47 -5.77
C THR A 126 -10.82 -3.29 -7.05
N LYS A 127 -11.11 -4.61 -6.92
CA LYS A 127 -11.31 -5.49 -8.09
C LYS A 127 -12.47 -5.06 -8.98
N ALA A 128 -13.60 -4.64 -8.40
CA ALA A 128 -14.74 -4.17 -9.19
C ALA A 128 -14.39 -2.94 -10.04
N ILE A 129 -13.61 -2.00 -9.49
CA ILE A 129 -13.21 -0.78 -10.21
C ILE A 129 -12.19 -1.10 -11.31
N VAL A 130 -11.14 -1.86 -11.00
CA VAL A 130 -10.12 -2.18 -12.00
C VAL A 130 -10.68 -3.08 -13.10
N ALA A 131 -11.61 -3.99 -12.78
CA ALA A 131 -12.31 -4.81 -13.77
C ALA A 131 -13.18 -3.94 -14.71
N ALA A 132 -13.89 -2.94 -14.19
CA ALA A 132 -14.65 -1.98 -14.98
C ALA A 132 -13.77 -1.17 -15.94
N ALA A 133 -12.50 -0.99 -15.60
CA ALA A 133 -11.49 -0.36 -16.46
C ALA A 133 -10.85 -1.32 -17.47
N GLY A 134 -11.24 -2.60 -17.50
CA GLY A 134 -10.73 -3.60 -18.44
C GLY A 134 -9.54 -4.42 -17.92
N VAL A 135 -9.15 -4.26 -16.65
CA VAL A 135 -8.11 -5.09 -16.04
C VAL A 135 -8.65 -6.49 -15.76
N THR A 136 -7.88 -7.52 -16.11
CA THR A 136 -8.26 -8.91 -15.87
C THR A 136 -8.20 -9.24 -14.37
N VAL A 137 -9.32 -9.67 -13.80
CA VAL A 137 -9.46 -10.07 -12.40
C VAL A 137 -10.03 -11.48 -12.28
N PRO A 138 -9.66 -12.27 -11.24
CA PRO A 138 -10.33 -13.53 -10.96
C PRO A 138 -11.83 -13.35 -10.74
N GLY A 139 -12.65 -14.21 -11.30
CA GLY A 139 -14.08 -14.26 -10.99
C GLY A 139 -14.27 -14.48 -9.49
N GLY A 140 -15.20 -13.74 -8.88
CA GLY A 140 -15.32 -13.76 -7.42
C GLY A 140 -16.73 -13.42 -6.92
N GLN A 141 -16.97 -13.75 -5.66
CA GLN A 141 -18.20 -13.43 -4.93
C GLN A 141 -17.85 -13.00 -3.50
N VAL A 142 -18.60 -12.04 -2.98
CA VAL A 142 -18.50 -11.60 -1.57
C VAL A 142 -19.57 -12.28 -0.76
N LEU A 143 -19.19 -12.92 0.33
CA LEU A 143 -20.06 -13.66 1.25
C LEU A 143 -20.07 -13.02 2.63
N ARG A 144 -21.19 -13.18 3.32
CA ARG A 144 -21.41 -12.88 4.74
C ARG A 144 -21.54 -14.18 5.54
N PRO A 145 -21.40 -14.15 6.86
CA PRO A 145 -21.69 -15.31 7.70
C PRO A 145 -23.09 -15.88 7.39
N GLY A 146 -23.16 -17.19 7.11
CA GLY A 146 -24.39 -17.88 6.70
C GLY A 146 -24.60 -18.02 5.19
N ASP A 147 -23.89 -17.27 4.35
CA ASP A 147 -23.92 -17.43 2.89
C ASP A 147 -23.14 -18.68 2.46
N ARG A 148 -23.48 -19.20 1.27
CA ARG A 148 -22.80 -20.37 0.69
C ARG A 148 -21.98 -19.96 -0.54
N ALA A 149 -20.79 -20.52 -0.64
CA ALA A 149 -19.95 -20.37 -1.82
C ALA A 149 -20.55 -21.13 -3.02
N SER A 150 -20.61 -20.46 -4.18
CA SER A 150 -21.05 -21.04 -5.45
C SER A 150 -19.91 -21.26 -6.46
N ILE A 151 -18.72 -20.72 -6.19
CA ILE A 151 -17.55 -20.93 -7.05
C ILE A 151 -17.09 -22.38 -6.91
N VAL A 152 -16.87 -23.02 -8.06
CA VAL A 152 -16.34 -24.40 -8.11
C VAL A 152 -14.85 -24.39 -7.75
N PRO A 153 -14.39 -25.23 -6.82
CA PRO A 153 -12.96 -25.34 -6.52
C PRO A 153 -12.13 -25.82 -7.74
N PRO A 154 -10.85 -25.41 -7.84
CA PRO A 154 -10.09 -24.72 -6.82
C PRO A 154 -10.44 -23.23 -6.72
N ALA A 155 -10.51 -22.71 -5.49
CA ALA A 155 -10.85 -21.34 -5.18
C ALA A 155 -9.99 -20.78 -4.03
N VAL A 156 -9.88 -19.46 -3.95
CA VAL A 156 -9.23 -18.78 -2.82
C VAL A 156 -10.29 -18.07 -1.99
N VAL A 157 -10.33 -18.37 -0.71
CA VAL A 157 -11.16 -17.68 0.28
C VAL A 157 -10.26 -16.75 1.09
N LYS A 158 -10.68 -15.49 1.24
CA LYS A 158 -9.91 -14.48 1.98
C LYS A 158 -10.80 -13.40 2.59
N PRO A 159 -10.38 -12.75 3.69
CA PRO A 159 -11.07 -11.56 4.21
C PRO A 159 -11.15 -10.48 3.13
N VAL A 160 -12.27 -9.75 3.06
CA VAL A 160 -12.41 -8.60 2.14
C VAL A 160 -11.45 -7.49 2.54
N ASP A 161 -11.39 -7.21 3.85
CA ASP A 161 -10.59 -6.17 4.46
C ASP A 161 -9.47 -6.83 5.27
N GLY A 162 -8.34 -7.10 4.67
CA GLY A 162 -7.21 -7.76 5.32
C GLY A 162 -5.94 -7.52 4.55
N ASP A 163 -4.81 -7.60 5.24
CA ASP A 163 -3.48 -7.47 4.68
C ASP A 163 -2.61 -8.67 5.08
N ASN A 164 -1.46 -8.81 4.45
CA ASN A 164 -0.43 -9.78 4.81
C ASN A 164 -0.87 -11.25 4.77
N SER A 165 -1.79 -11.61 3.88
CA SER A 165 -2.29 -12.99 3.69
C SER A 165 -2.95 -13.62 4.94
N LEU A 166 -3.31 -12.83 5.95
CA LEU A 166 -4.05 -13.33 7.11
C LEU A 166 -5.44 -13.81 6.68
N GLY A 167 -5.84 -15.00 7.12
CA GLY A 167 -7.15 -15.58 6.81
C GLY A 167 -7.33 -16.02 5.36
N VAL A 168 -6.26 -16.11 4.55
CA VAL A 168 -6.31 -16.56 3.15
C VAL A 168 -6.16 -18.07 3.08
N THR A 169 -7.11 -18.76 2.44
CA THR A 169 -7.15 -20.22 2.33
C THR A 169 -7.38 -20.64 0.87
N LEU A 170 -6.57 -21.60 0.39
CA LEU A 170 -6.83 -22.29 -0.88
C LEU A 170 -7.76 -23.47 -0.64
N VAL A 171 -8.94 -23.42 -1.23
CA VAL A 171 -9.96 -24.48 -1.21
C VAL A 171 -9.82 -25.32 -2.46
N ARG A 172 -9.58 -26.61 -2.31
CA ARG A 172 -9.45 -27.59 -3.41
C ARG A 172 -10.71 -28.45 -3.59
N ARG A 173 -11.55 -28.57 -2.57
CA ARG A 173 -12.77 -29.37 -2.57
C ARG A 173 -13.90 -28.63 -1.84
N HIS A 174 -15.12 -28.84 -2.26
CA HIS A 174 -16.30 -28.18 -1.67
C HIS A 174 -16.40 -28.35 -0.14
N ALA A 175 -16.00 -29.51 0.40
CA ALA A 175 -16.03 -29.77 1.84
C ALA A 175 -15.08 -28.89 2.68
N GLU A 176 -14.18 -28.13 2.04
CA GLU A 176 -13.21 -27.26 2.72
C GLU A 176 -13.74 -25.82 2.88
N TYR A 177 -14.88 -25.47 2.25
CA TYR A 177 -15.38 -24.10 2.28
C TYR A 177 -15.75 -23.61 3.67
N ASP A 178 -16.43 -24.42 4.48
CA ASP A 178 -16.91 -23.97 5.80
C ASP A 178 -15.73 -23.55 6.68
N VAL A 179 -14.68 -24.37 6.74
CA VAL A 179 -13.44 -24.05 7.50
C VAL A 179 -12.72 -22.82 6.94
N ALA A 180 -12.66 -22.70 5.60
CA ALA A 180 -12.01 -21.57 4.95
C ALA A 180 -12.78 -20.25 5.18
N LEU A 181 -14.10 -20.29 5.16
CA LEU A 181 -14.97 -19.15 5.46
C LEU A 181 -14.85 -18.74 6.93
N ASP A 182 -14.88 -19.68 7.86
CA ASP A 182 -14.69 -19.40 9.29
C ASP A 182 -13.34 -18.73 9.53
N THR A 183 -12.28 -19.23 8.87
CA THR A 183 -10.94 -18.61 8.92
C THR A 183 -10.95 -17.16 8.41
N ALA A 184 -11.63 -16.89 7.30
CA ALA A 184 -11.73 -15.54 6.75
C ALA A 184 -12.59 -14.61 7.64
N PHE A 185 -13.71 -15.12 8.18
CA PHE A 185 -14.60 -14.35 9.05
C PHE A 185 -14.00 -14.05 10.43
N ALA A 186 -12.97 -14.77 10.86
CA ALA A 186 -12.20 -14.40 12.05
C ALA A 186 -11.46 -13.04 11.89
N HIS A 187 -11.31 -12.54 10.65
CA HIS A 187 -10.55 -11.32 10.33
C HIS A 187 -11.39 -10.21 9.66
N SER A 188 -12.60 -10.51 9.18
CA SER A 188 -13.49 -9.54 8.51
C SER A 188 -14.95 -10.02 8.58
N ASP A 189 -15.91 -9.10 8.58
CA ASP A 189 -17.35 -9.40 8.50
C ASP A 189 -17.77 -9.93 7.10
N ARG A 190 -16.85 -9.94 6.13
CA ARG A 190 -17.09 -10.41 4.76
C ARG A 190 -15.89 -11.20 4.26
N ALA A 191 -16.19 -12.27 3.53
CA ALA A 191 -15.21 -13.08 2.84
C ALA A 191 -15.32 -12.87 1.31
N LEU A 192 -14.19 -12.77 0.63
CA LEU A 192 -14.09 -12.81 -0.82
C LEU A 192 -13.69 -14.22 -1.22
N VAL A 193 -14.52 -14.89 -2.01
CA VAL A 193 -14.24 -16.18 -2.64
C VAL A 193 -13.94 -15.93 -4.11
N GLU A 194 -12.79 -16.38 -4.59
CA GLU A 194 -12.33 -16.16 -5.97
C GLU A 194 -11.92 -17.45 -6.64
N THR A 195 -12.10 -17.54 -7.94
CA THR A 195 -11.50 -18.61 -8.76
C THR A 195 -9.98 -18.59 -8.55
N PHE A 196 -9.40 -19.74 -8.23
CA PHE A 196 -7.96 -19.89 -8.18
C PHE A 196 -7.37 -19.79 -9.58
N ILE A 197 -6.44 -18.87 -9.77
CA ILE A 197 -5.69 -18.75 -11.02
C ILE A 197 -4.54 -19.76 -11.01
N GLU A 198 -4.43 -20.55 -12.06
CA GLU A 198 -3.40 -21.57 -12.19
C GLU A 198 -2.00 -21.01 -11.94
N LEU A 199 -1.16 -21.83 -11.30
CA LEU A 199 0.20 -21.43 -10.95
C LEU A 199 1.09 -21.29 -12.20
N GLY A 200 1.50 -20.11 -12.46
CA GLY A 200 2.57 -19.75 -13.37
C GLY A 200 3.60 -18.92 -12.59
N ARG A 201 3.47 -17.58 -12.66
CA ARG A 201 4.37 -16.65 -11.94
C ARG A 201 3.54 -15.73 -11.03
N GLU A 202 4.16 -15.16 -10.01
CA GLU A 202 3.55 -14.10 -9.19
C GLU A 202 4.50 -12.93 -9.12
N VAL A 203 4.03 -11.75 -9.56
CA VAL A 203 4.86 -10.57 -9.68
C VAL A 203 4.20 -9.35 -9.04
N ARG A 204 5.01 -8.41 -8.60
CA ARG A 204 4.62 -7.05 -8.23
C ARG A 204 5.08 -6.05 -9.25
N CYS A 205 4.26 -5.04 -9.50
CA CYS A 205 4.59 -3.88 -10.31
C CYS A 205 4.45 -2.62 -9.48
N GLY A 206 5.55 -1.90 -9.27
CA GLY A 206 5.58 -0.56 -8.71
C GLY A 206 5.43 0.48 -9.82
N ILE A 207 4.69 1.54 -9.53
CA ILE A 207 4.64 2.76 -10.35
C ILE A 207 5.04 3.94 -9.49
N VAL A 208 5.85 4.82 -10.03
CA VAL A 208 6.14 6.15 -9.47
C VAL A 208 5.74 7.21 -10.50
N VAL A 209 5.23 8.34 -10.02
CA VAL A 209 4.94 9.49 -10.88
C VAL A 209 6.17 10.38 -10.92
N ARG A 210 6.66 10.66 -12.14
CA ARG A 210 7.77 11.57 -12.41
C ARG A 210 7.37 12.49 -13.56
N ASP A 211 7.42 13.79 -13.37
CA ASP A 211 7.07 14.80 -14.40
C ASP A 211 5.70 14.50 -15.04
N ASP A 212 4.69 14.21 -14.21
CA ASP A 212 3.33 13.81 -14.61
C ASP A 212 3.24 12.52 -15.46
N GLN A 213 4.32 11.75 -15.56
CA GLN A 213 4.35 10.49 -16.28
C GLN A 213 4.34 9.30 -15.32
N LEU A 214 3.60 8.25 -15.68
CA LEU A 214 3.60 6.99 -14.96
C LEU A 214 4.84 6.17 -15.34
N VAL A 215 5.82 6.12 -14.46
CA VAL A 215 7.03 5.31 -14.63
C VAL A 215 6.84 3.98 -13.93
N CYS A 216 6.65 2.91 -14.73
CA CYS A 216 6.63 1.55 -14.21
C CYS A 216 8.04 1.10 -13.85
N LEU A 217 8.20 0.55 -12.66
CA LEU A 217 9.46 0.01 -12.17
C LEU A 217 9.66 -1.45 -12.65
N PRO A 218 10.90 -1.98 -12.66
CA PRO A 218 11.15 -3.39 -12.88
C PRO A 218 10.30 -4.25 -11.94
N LEU A 219 9.76 -5.36 -12.44
CA LEU A 219 8.92 -6.24 -11.65
C LEU A 219 9.72 -6.97 -10.58
N GLU A 220 9.15 -7.18 -9.40
CA GLU A 220 9.64 -8.13 -8.40
C GLU A 220 8.83 -9.42 -8.53
N GLU A 221 9.50 -10.54 -8.81
CA GLU A 221 8.87 -11.86 -8.90
C GLU A 221 9.13 -12.65 -7.63
N TYR A 222 8.15 -13.45 -7.24
CA TYR A 222 8.17 -14.29 -6.06
C TYR A 222 8.17 -15.76 -6.44
N ARG A 223 8.96 -16.56 -5.72
CA ARG A 223 8.91 -18.01 -5.84
C ARG A 223 7.60 -18.54 -5.28
N ILE A 224 6.83 -19.16 -6.14
CA ILE A 224 5.62 -19.90 -5.80
C ILE A 224 5.70 -21.30 -6.40
N ASP A 225 5.13 -22.28 -5.71
CA ASP A 225 5.00 -23.66 -6.19
C ASP A 225 3.70 -24.29 -5.65
N ALA A 226 3.45 -25.54 -5.96
CA ALA A 226 2.23 -26.24 -5.54
C ALA A 226 2.07 -26.33 -4.01
N SER A 227 3.16 -26.28 -3.24
CA SER A 227 3.15 -26.30 -1.77
C SER A 227 3.00 -24.91 -1.17
N THR A 228 3.45 -23.88 -1.89
CA THR A 228 3.42 -22.46 -1.51
C THR A 228 2.58 -21.63 -2.47
N ALA A 229 1.42 -22.16 -2.87
CA ALA A 229 0.52 -21.53 -3.83
C ALA A 229 -0.06 -20.17 -3.36
N ILE A 230 0.03 -19.90 -2.05
CA ILE A 230 -0.32 -18.61 -1.42
C ILE A 230 0.88 -18.22 -0.56
N ARG A 231 1.38 -16.97 -0.75
CA ARG A 231 2.49 -16.46 0.06
C ARG A 231 2.07 -16.26 1.51
N ALA A 232 2.92 -16.73 2.44
CA ALA A 232 2.65 -16.63 3.87
C ALA A 232 2.96 -15.21 4.43
N HIS A 233 2.36 -14.91 5.60
CA HIS A 233 2.54 -13.66 6.34
C HIS A 233 3.98 -13.48 6.86
N ASP A 234 4.62 -14.55 7.31
CA ASP A 234 5.88 -14.52 8.08
C ASP A 234 7.14 -14.17 7.27
N ASP A 235 6.96 -13.86 5.99
CA ASP A 235 8.08 -13.57 5.07
C ASP A 235 8.57 -12.11 5.09
N LYS A 236 7.91 -11.20 5.86
CA LYS A 236 8.18 -9.75 5.76
C LYS A 236 8.91 -9.16 6.98
N VAL A 237 8.44 -9.46 8.17
CA VAL A 237 9.00 -8.96 9.44
C VAL A 237 9.04 -10.05 10.47
N ARG A 238 10.03 -10.02 11.35
CA ARG A 238 10.19 -10.97 12.45
C ARG A 238 10.46 -10.21 13.75
N ARG A 239 9.88 -10.68 14.84
CA ARG A 239 10.21 -10.18 16.17
C ARG A 239 11.45 -10.90 16.68
N GLY A 240 12.48 -10.13 17.07
CA GLY A 240 13.70 -10.65 17.70
C GLY A 240 13.48 -11.09 19.14
N ASP A 241 14.48 -11.72 19.73
CA ASP A 241 14.46 -12.14 21.14
C ASP A 241 14.44 -10.94 22.11
N ASP A 242 14.86 -9.76 21.65
CA ASP A 242 14.77 -8.47 22.34
C ASP A 242 13.36 -7.85 22.31
N GLY A 243 12.41 -8.51 21.65
CA GLY A 243 11.05 -8.03 21.46
C GLY A 243 10.89 -6.95 20.38
N GLU A 244 11.96 -6.55 19.69
CA GLU A 244 11.90 -5.58 18.59
C GLU A 244 11.49 -6.27 17.27
N LEU A 245 10.74 -5.52 16.43
CA LEU A 245 10.52 -5.94 15.05
C LEU A 245 11.76 -5.64 14.20
N GLY A 246 12.17 -6.61 13.40
CA GLY A 246 13.22 -6.46 12.41
C GLY A 246 12.75 -6.86 11.03
N PHE A 247 13.39 -6.30 9.99
CA PHE A 247 13.16 -6.75 8.62
C PHE A 247 13.73 -8.15 8.44
N VAL A 248 12.94 -9.03 7.84
CA VAL A 248 13.46 -10.29 7.32
C VAL A 248 14.31 -9.95 6.10
N ALA A 249 15.57 -10.35 6.11
CA ALA A 249 16.44 -10.13 4.97
C ALA A 249 15.82 -10.75 3.70
N LYS A 250 15.65 -9.92 2.66
CA LYS A 250 15.20 -10.43 1.37
C LYS A 250 16.24 -11.44 0.88
N ASN A 251 15.77 -12.64 0.58
CA ASN A 251 16.60 -13.73 0.07
C ASN A 251 16.31 -13.87 -1.42
N ASP A 252 17.33 -13.68 -2.27
CA ASP A 252 17.25 -13.84 -3.73
C ASP A 252 16.71 -15.23 -4.15
N ALA A 253 16.75 -16.19 -3.26
CA ALA A 253 16.10 -17.48 -3.48
C ALA A 253 14.56 -17.43 -3.41
N ARG A 254 13.98 -16.37 -2.82
CA ARG A 254 12.52 -16.20 -2.64
C ARG A 254 11.90 -15.09 -3.50
N SER A 255 12.66 -14.05 -3.83
CA SER A 255 12.21 -12.99 -4.72
C SER A 255 13.39 -12.41 -5.51
N TRP A 256 13.15 -11.99 -6.74
CA TRP A 256 14.15 -11.41 -7.64
C TRP A 256 13.53 -10.37 -8.55
N THR A 257 14.36 -9.52 -9.12
CA THR A 257 13.96 -8.57 -10.16
C THR A 257 13.85 -9.27 -11.51
N VAL A 258 12.74 -9.11 -12.19
CA VAL A 258 12.50 -9.63 -13.54
C VAL A 258 13.26 -8.79 -14.55
N ASP A 259 13.82 -9.44 -15.57
CA ASP A 259 14.45 -8.75 -16.70
C ASP A 259 13.42 -7.82 -17.38
N ILE A 260 13.88 -6.61 -17.71
CA ILE A 260 13.02 -5.61 -18.36
C ILE A 260 12.52 -6.07 -19.73
N ASP A 261 13.29 -6.91 -20.42
CA ASP A 261 12.97 -7.46 -21.73
C ASP A 261 12.11 -8.74 -21.67
N ASP A 262 11.79 -9.23 -20.46
CA ASP A 262 10.87 -10.37 -20.29
C ASP A 262 9.49 -10.02 -20.92
N PRO A 263 8.96 -10.89 -21.78
CA PRO A 263 7.69 -10.63 -22.47
C PRO A 263 6.49 -10.32 -21.54
N VAL A 264 6.53 -10.79 -20.28
CA VAL A 264 5.49 -10.51 -19.30
C VAL A 264 5.52 -9.09 -18.78
N THR A 265 6.71 -8.46 -18.76
CA THR A 265 6.91 -7.14 -18.16
C THR A 265 5.99 -6.09 -18.80
N ARG A 266 5.96 -6.01 -20.12
CA ARG A 266 5.12 -5.05 -20.86
C ARG A 266 3.63 -5.24 -20.55
N ARG A 267 3.15 -6.50 -20.54
CA ARG A 267 1.74 -6.82 -20.26
C ARG A 267 1.34 -6.41 -18.84
N VAL A 268 2.19 -6.66 -17.85
CA VAL A 268 1.96 -6.27 -16.47
C VAL A 268 1.97 -4.75 -16.31
N TRP A 269 2.90 -4.06 -16.96
CA TRP A 269 2.96 -2.60 -16.94
C TRP A 269 1.72 -1.93 -17.53
N GLU A 270 1.18 -2.46 -18.62
CA GLU A 270 -0.09 -1.98 -19.20
C GLU A 270 -1.24 -2.12 -18.21
N GLN A 271 -1.40 -3.30 -17.61
CA GLN A 271 -2.44 -3.53 -16.60
C GLN A 271 -2.24 -2.67 -15.34
N ALA A 272 -0.99 -2.48 -14.90
CA ALA A 272 -0.67 -1.67 -13.73
C ALA A 272 -0.99 -0.18 -13.95
N ARG A 273 -0.72 0.38 -15.14
CA ARG A 273 -1.13 1.76 -15.49
C ARG A 273 -2.64 1.90 -15.47
N MET A 274 -3.38 0.95 -16.05
CA MET A 274 -4.84 0.93 -16.00
C MET A 274 -5.35 0.90 -14.56
N CYS A 275 -4.73 0.10 -13.68
CA CYS A 275 -5.06 0.07 -12.24
C CYS A 275 -4.79 1.42 -11.58
N HIS A 276 -3.64 2.03 -11.85
CA HIS A 276 -3.25 3.34 -11.28
C HIS A 276 -4.29 4.42 -11.61
N ASP A 277 -4.65 4.52 -12.89
CA ASP A 277 -5.61 5.52 -13.39
C ASP A 277 -7.03 5.24 -12.87
N ALA A 278 -7.48 3.98 -12.95
CA ALA A 278 -8.83 3.60 -12.53
C ALA A 278 -9.09 3.81 -11.03
N LEU A 279 -8.08 3.61 -10.19
CA LEU A 279 -8.16 3.81 -8.75
C LEU A 279 -7.94 5.28 -8.34
N GLY A 280 -7.50 6.15 -9.25
CA GLY A 280 -7.17 7.54 -8.96
C GLY A 280 -5.91 7.69 -8.11
N CYS A 281 -4.94 6.78 -8.29
CA CYS A 281 -3.68 6.84 -7.56
C CYS A 281 -2.89 8.09 -7.92
N ARG A 282 -2.03 8.53 -6.98
CA ARG A 282 -1.11 9.65 -7.17
C ARG A 282 0.25 9.31 -6.55
N HIS A 283 1.32 9.94 -7.01
CA HIS A 283 2.71 9.85 -6.58
C HIS A 283 3.31 8.45 -6.76
N TYR A 284 2.68 7.41 -6.26
CA TYR A 284 3.11 6.01 -6.39
C TYR A 284 1.96 5.02 -6.20
N SER A 285 2.14 3.81 -6.72
CA SER A 285 1.26 2.66 -6.48
C SER A 285 2.03 1.35 -6.61
N LEU A 286 1.47 0.28 -6.07
CA LEU A 286 2.03 -1.07 -6.11
C LEU A 286 0.88 -2.06 -6.34
N PHE A 287 1.04 -2.96 -7.30
CA PHE A 287 0.02 -3.93 -7.69
C PHE A 287 0.59 -5.34 -7.75
N ASP A 288 -0.13 -6.29 -7.21
CA ASP A 288 0.19 -7.70 -7.26
C ASP A 288 -0.58 -8.39 -8.38
N PHE A 289 0.14 -9.16 -9.19
CA PHE A 289 -0.42 -9.93 -10.30
C PHE A 289 0.02 -11.38 -10.22
N ARG A 290 -0.89 -12.29 -10.55
CA ARG A 290 -0.57 -13.65 -10.94
C ARG A 290 -0.56 -13.76 -12.45
N ILE A 291 0.48 -14.40 -12.97
CA ILE A 291 0.60 -14.70 -14.40
C ILE A 291 0.26 -16.18 -14.56
N ASP A 292 -0.76 -16.51 -15.31
CA ASP A 292 -1.10 -17.90 -15.58
C ASP A 292 -0.14 -18.55 -16.60
N PRO A 293 -0.19 -19.87 -16.84
CA PRO A 293 0.70 -20.55 -17.79
C PRO A 293 0.59 -20.06 -19.25
N SER A 294 -0.51 -19.35 -19.61
CA SER A 294 -0.65 -18.72 -20.92
C SER A 294 0.05 -17.35 -21.02
N GLY A 295 0.58 -16.85 -19.89
CA GLY A 295 1.20 -15.53 -19.79
C GLY A 295 0.20 -14.39 -19.60
N GLN A 296 -1.07 -14.67 -19.23
CA GLN A 296 -2.06 -13.66 -18.90
C GLN A 296 -1.88 -13.14 -17.48
N PRO A 297 -1.70 -11.82 -17.28
CA PRO A 297 -1.71 -11.21 -15.94
C PRO A 297 -3.13 -11.15 -15.37
N TRP A 298 -3.26 -11.52 -14.09
CA TRP A 298 -4.47 -11.45 -13.29
C TRP A 298 -4.22 -10.58 -12.08
N PHE A 299 -4.94 -9.48 -11.94
CA PHE A 299 -4.80 -8.59 -10.80
C PHE A 299 -5.24 -9.27 -9.50
N LEU A 300 -4.39 -9.24 -8.47
CA LEU A 300 -4.68 -9.82 -7.16
C LEU A 300 -5.08 -8.76 -6.13
N GLU A 301 -4.23 -7.75 -5.94
CA GLU A 301 -4.46 -6.68 -4.95
C GLU A 301 -3.64 -5.42 -5.26
N ALA A 302 -4.00 -4.32 -4.58
CA ALA A 302 -3.29 -3.05 -4.61
C ALA A 302 -2.68 -2.76 -3.24
N GLY A 303 -1.37 -2.48 -3.20
CA GLY A 303 -0.65 -1.99 -2.03
C GLY A 303 -0.27 -0.53 -2.24
N LEU A 304 -1.11 0.41 -1.82
CA LEU A 304 -0.99 1.83 -2.17
C LEU A 304 -0.21 2.66 -1.15
N TYR A 305 0.67 2.05 -0.37
CA TYR A 305 1.56 2.74 0.56
C TYR A 305 3.04 2.48 0.23
N CYS A 306 3.88 3.47 0.55
CA CYS A 306 5.33 3.39 0.47
C CYS A 306 5.92 3.93 1.76
N SER A 307 6.89 3.23 2.33
CA SER A 307 7.55 3.64 3.57
C SER A 307 8.84 4.44 3.35
N PHE A 308 9.38 4.46 2.14
CA PHE A 308 10.72 4.94 1.82
C PHE A 308 11.83 4.32 2.67
N ALA A 309 11.60 3.13 3.24
CA ALA A 309 12.63 2.32 3.86
C ALA A 309 13.42 1.58 2.78
N ARG A 310 14.73 1.38 3.01
CA ARG A 310 15.66 0.73 2.05
C ARG A 310 15.20 -0.67 1.62
N SER A 311 14.54 -1.39 2.52
CA SER A 311 14.01 -2.74 2.29
C SER A 311 12.60 -2.78 1.72
N SER A 312 11.92 -1.63 1.59
CA SER A 312 10.57 -1.60 1.01
C SER A 312 10.57 -2.05 -0.46
N VAL A 313 9.43 -2.60 -0.89
CA VAL A 313 9.31 -3.16 -2.25
C VAL A 313 9.58 -2.11 -3.31
N ILE A 314 8.93 -0.93 -3.21
CA ILE A 314 9.12 0.16 -4.19
C ILE A 314 10.58 0.64 -4.19
N ALA A 315 11.23 0.78 -3.02
CA ALA A 315 12.64 1.17 -2.95
C ALA A 315 13.57 0.14 -3.60
N THR A 316 13.27 -1.15 -3.44
CA THR A 316 14.03 -2.23 -4.10
C THR A 316 13.87 -2.18 -5.62
N MET A 317 12.65 -2.00 -6.12
CA MET A 317 12.36 -1.85 -7.54
C MET A 317 12.98 -0.58 -8.13
N ALA A 318 12.91 0.55 -7.41
CA ALA A 318 13.50 1.82 -7.84
C ALA A 318 15.05 1.68 -7.96
N ARG A 319 15.67 1.01 -6.99
CA ARG A 319 17.12 0.72 -7.04
C ARG A 319 17.48 -0.16 -8.23
N ALA A 320 16.67 -1.16 -8.57
CA ALA A 320 16.85 -1.97 -9.78
C ALA A 320 16.70 -1.14 -11.07
N ALA A 321 15.96 -0.03 -11.03
CA ALA A 321 15.86 0.95 -12.11
C ALA A 321 16.96 2.04 -12.06
N GLY A 322 17.95 1.92 -11.16
CA GLY A 322 19.02 2.91 -11.01
C GLY A 322 18.66 4.15 -10.18
N THR A 323 17.50 4.17 -9.50
CA THR A 323 17.06 5.29 -8.67
C THR A 323 17.32 4.98 -7.19
N GLY A 324 18.15 5.78 -6.53
CA GLY A 324 18.44 5.66 -5.10
C GLY A 324 17.21 6.02 -4.23
N ILE A 325 17.26 5.62 -2.95
CA ILE A 325 16.15 5.88 -2.02
C ILE A 325 15.98 7.37 -1.73
N ASP A 326 17.07 8.10 -1.63
CA ASP A 326 17.14 9.55 -1.47
C ASP A 326 16.53 10.29 -2.68
N GLU A 327 16.84 9.85 -3.89
CA GLU A 327 16.24 10.38 -5.12
C GLU A 327 14.74 10.05 -5.19
N LEU A 328 14.36 8.80 -4.87
CA LEU A 328 12.95 8.38 -4.84
C LEU A 328 12.13 9.23 -3.84
N PHE A 329 12.69 9.48 -2.66
CA PHE A 329 12.06 10.32 -1.64
C PHE A 329 11.93 11.78 -2.12
N ARG A 330 12.99 12.32 -2.70
CA ARG A 330 12.99 13.68 -3.28
C ARG A 330 11.92 13.82 -4.36
N LEU A 331 11.83 12.89 -5.30
CA LEU A 331 10.80 12.88 -6.36
C LEU A 331 9.38 12.88 -5.78
N ALA A 332 9.16 12.10 -4.72
CA ALA A 332 7.86 12.06 -4.06
C ALA A 332 7.51 13.39 -3.35
N ILE A 333 8.49 14.06 -2.75
CA ILE A 333 8.30 15.38 -2.15
C ILE A 333 8.07 16.45 -3.23
N ASP A 334 8.88 16.46 -4.29
CA ASP A 334 8.75 17.42 -5.38
C ASP A 334 7.36 17.32 -6.05
N ALA A 335 6.84 16.10 -6.22
CA ALA A 335 5.50 15.86 -6.75
C ALA A 335 4.37 16.44 -5.87
N VAL A 336 4.60 16.58 -4.56
CA VAL A 336 3.64 17.21 -3.63
C VAL A 336 3.70 18.73 -3.72
N LEU A 337 4.91 19.29 -3.77
CA LEU A 337 5.15 20.73 -3.72
C LEU A 337 4.95 21.44 -5.05
N THR A 338 4.99 20.68 -6.16
CA THR A 338 4.71 21.19 -7.52
C THR A 338 3.43 20.54 -8.02
N PRO A 339 2.25 20.98 -7.55
CA PRO A 339 1.00 20.38 -8.00
C PRO A 339 0.85 20.62 -9.50
N SER A 340 0.68 19.53 -10.24
CA SER A 340 0.24 19.63 -11.64
C SER A 340 -1.07 20.38 -11.69
N PRO A 341 -1.25 21.30 -12.66
CA PRO A 341 -2.54 21.91 -12.87
C PRO A 341 -3.58 20.79 -13.07
N PRO A 342 -4.78 20.89 -12.46
CA PRO A 342 -5.79 19.86 -12.60
C PRO A 342 -5.98 19.59 -14.09
N ALA A 343 -5.78 18.34 -14.51
CA ALA A 343 -6.00 17.93 -15.88
C ALA A 343 -7.40 18.45 -16.25
N ARG A 344 -7.49 19.39 -17.20
CA ARG A 344 -8.77 19.88 -17.72
C ARG A 344 -9.45 18.65 -18.31
N ARG A 345 -10.29 17.97 -17.52
CA ARG A 345 -11.31 17.08 -18.07
C ARG A 345 -12.14 17.98 -18.97
N ALA A 346 -11.91 17.90 -20.28
CA ALA A 346 -12.82 18.45 -21.25
C ALA A 346 -14.17 17.78 -20.99
N ILE A 347 -15.07 18.50 -20.35
CA ILE A 347 -16.49 18.15 -20.33
C ILE A 347 -16.89 18.25 -21.79
N ALA A 348 -17.01 17.11 -22.45
CA ALA A 348 -17.59 17.06 -23.79
C ALA A 348 -18.98 17.69 -23.66
N GLU A 349 -19.20 18.83 -24.29
CA GLU A 349 -20.54 19.40 -24.41
C GLU A 349 -21.42 18.36 -25.09
N PRO A 350 -22.63 18.11 -24.57
CA PRO A 350 -23.57 17.22 -25.24
C PRO A 350 -23.82 17.78 -26.65
N ALA A 351 -23.58 16.94 -27.67
CA ALA A 351 -23.87 17.25 -29.05
C ALA A 351 -25.34 17.73 -29.14
N GLY A 352 -25.52 18.98 -29.55
CA GLY A 352 -26.84 19.56 -29.75
C GLY A 352 -27.68 18.67 -30.66
N GLY A 353 -28.82 18.24 -30.15
CA GLY A 353 -29.82 17.53 -30.94
C GLY A 353 -30.34 18.43 -32.07
N PRO A 354 -30.80 17.86 -33.18
CA PRO A 354 -31.27 18.67 -34.32
C PRO A 354 -32.53 19.44 -33.95
N ALA A 355 -32.48 20.74 -34.21
CA ALA A 355 -33.66 21.57 -34.17
C ALA A 355 -34.62 21.14 -35.31
N THR A 356 -35.85 20.74 -34.97
CA THR A 356 -37.01 20.67 -35.87
C THR A 356 -37.93 21.82 -35.57
#